data_853d38888a04d02cc1a27d543f41f346
#
_entry.id   853d38888a04d02cc1a27d543f41f346
#
_cell.length_a   1.000
_cell.length_b   1.000
_cell.length_c   1.000
_cell.angle_alpha   90.00
_cell.angle_beta   90.00
_cell.angle_gamma   90.00
#
_symmetry.space_group_name_H-M   'P 1'
#
loop_
_entity.id
_entity.type
_entity.pdbx_description
1 polymer ?
#
loop_
_entity_poly.entity_id
_entity_poly.type
_entity_poly.pdbx_seq_one_letter_code
_entity_poly.pdbx_strand_id
1 'polypeptide(L)'
;MSENSTVTACCLIIGNEVLSGRTKDANLGWLAERLTDMGIRMAEARVIPDVEEVIIDAVNEAREKYTYVFTTGGIGPTHDDITSLCVAKAFGVEIYRNPEAKALLESFIPVERLNEARLKMADVPVGSTLIENPVSKAPGFQMGNVYVMAGVPSIMRAMFDGLAAGLVGGKKMESIAVASYLPEGTVAAPLGEIQDGHPNVEIGSYPFFRAGNFGCTLISRGTDMDELEAVAEEVRQMIIELGGEPGRVPIVLGAI
;
A
#
# COMPACT_ATOMS: atom_id res chain seq x y z
N MET A 1 14.35 3.11 20.05
CA MET A 1 13.49 3.70 19.02
C MET A 1 12.49 4.56 19.78
N SER A 2 12.34 5.85 19.43
CA SER A 2 11.39 6.74 20.11
C SER A 2 9.98 6.21 19.90
N GLU A 3 9.17 6.16 20.97
CA GLU A 3 7.78 5.64 20.99
C GLU A 3 6.81 6.35 20.03
N ASN A 4 7.27 7.26 19.20
CA ASN A 4 6.45 8.12 18.34
C ASN A 4 6.84 8.12 16.86
N SER A 5 7.62 7.14 16.38
CA SER A 5 7.94 7.09 14.94
C SER A 5 6.80 6.44 14.17
N THR A 6 6.19 7.19 13.25
CA THR A 6 5.20 6.67 12.30
C THR A 6 5.83 5.54 11.47
N VAL A 7 5.26 4.35 11.53
CA VAL A 7 5.69 3.22 10.69
C VAL A 7 5.13 3.43 9.29
N THR A 8 6.02 3.49 8.30
CA THR A 8 5.67 3.83 6.92
C THR A 8 5.95 2.69 5.95
N ALA A 9 5.18 2.64 4.88
CA ALA A 9 5.37 1.71 3.77
C ALA A 9 5.39 2.43 2.41
N CYS A 10 6.11 1.83 1.46
CA CYS A 10 6.05 2.16 0.04
C CYS A 10 5.61 0.92 -0.75
N CYS A 11 4.77 1.11 -1.77
CA CYS A 11 4.39 0.06 -2.71
C CYS A 11 4.99 0.35 -4.10
N LEU A 12 5.79 -0.58 -4.63
CA LEU A 12 6.30 -0.55 -6.00
C LEU A 12 5.51 -1.54 -6.85
N ILE A 13 4.67 -1.04 -7.74
CA ILE A 13 3.90 -1.83 -8.70
C ILE A 13 4.74 -1.93 -9.97
N ILE A 14 5.23 -3.13 -10.28
CA ILE A 14 6.13 -3.38 -11.39
C ILE A 14 5.35 -4.08 -12.51
N GLY A 15 5.22 -3.43 -13.66
CA GLY A 15 4.52 -4.02 -14.80
C GLY A 15 4.14 -3.01 -15.88
N ASN A 16 4.61 -3.25 -17.09
CA ASN A 16 4.27 -2.47 -18.27
C ASN A 16 2.78 -2.54 -18.63
N GLU A 17 2.08 -3.62 -18.24
CA GLU A 17 0.65 -3.80 -18.47
C GLU A 17 -0.21 -2.83 -17.60
N VAL A 18 0.29 -2.44 -16.44
CA VAL A 18 -0.36 -1.42 -15.58
C VAL A 18 -0.14 -0.04 -16.18
N LEU A 19 1.09 0.28 -16.56
CA LEU A 19 1.44 1.56 -17.19
C LEU A 19 0.71 1.79 -18.52
N SER A 20 0.49 0.74 -19.30
CA SER A 20 -0.25 0.81 -20.56
C SER A 20 -1.78 0.87 -20.38
N GLY A 21 -2.28 0.76 -19.14
CA GLY A 21 -3.71 0.72 -18.85
C GLY A 21 -4.40 -0.60 -19.27
N ARG A 22 -3.65 -1.60 -19.74
CA ARG A 22 -4.19 -2.92 -20.10
C ARG A 22 -4.72 -3.66 -18.87
N THR A 23 -4.02 -3.53 -17.76
CA THR A 23 -4.41 -4.08 -16.45
C THR A 23 -4.63 -2.94 -15.48
N LYS A 24 -5.77 -2.95 -14.79
CA LYS A 24 -6.02 -2.05 -13.66
C LYS A 24 -5.40 -2.64 -12.41
N ASP A 25 -4.62 -1.85 -11.68
CA ASP A 25 -4.11 -2.29 -10.38
C ASP A 25 -5.27 -2.55 -9.40
N ALA A 26 -5.19 -3.66 -8.69
CA ALA A 26 -6.13 -4.07 -7.65
C ALA A 26 -5.40 -4.48 -6.36
N ASN A 27 -4.10 -4.25 -6.29
CA ASN A 27 -3.24 -4.62 -5.17
C ASN A 27 -3.07 -3.45 -4.20
N LEU A 28 -2.78 -2.25 -4.71
CA LEU A 28 -2.46 -1.08 -3.90
C LEU A 28 -3.57 -0.74 -2.89
N GLY A 29 -4.82 -0.61 -3.36
CA GLY A 29 -5.93 -0.23 -2.49
C GLY A 29 -6.12 -1.24 -1.36
N TRP A 30 -6.13 -2.52 -1.68
CA TRP A 30 -6.27 -3.59 -0.70
C TRP A 30 -5.08 -3.62 0.30
N LEU A 31 -3.85 -3.48 -0.20
CA LEU A 31 -2.65 -3.46 0.63
C LEU A 31 -2.65 -2.25 1.58
N ALA A 32 -3.02 -1.07 1.08
CA ALA A 32 -3.11 0.15 1.88
C ALA A 32 -4.14 0.02 3.02
N GLU A 33 -5.32 -0.56 2.75
CA GLU A 33 -6.34 -0.83 3.78
C GLU A 33 -5.78 -1.77 4.87
N ARG A 34 -5.18 -2.89 4.48
CA ARG A 34 -4.62 -3.87 5.42
C ARG A 34 -3.50 -3.29 6.28
N LEU A 35 -2.59 -2.51 5.68
CA LEU A 35 -1.51 -1.85 6.40
C LEU A 35 -2.03 -0.78 7.36
N THR A 36 -3.05 -0.01 6.96
CA THR A 36 -3.71 0.98 7.82
C THR A 36 -4.31 0.32 9.07
N ASP A 37 -4.99 -0.83 8.92
CA ASP A 37 -5.52 -1.60 10.04
C ASP A 37 -4.43 -2.07 11.02
N MET A 38 -3.19 -2.22 10.53
CA MET A 38 -2.02 -2.59 11.32
C MET A 38 -1.25 -1.40 11.87
N GLY A 39 -1.70 -0.16 11.65
CA GLY A 39 -0.98 1.05 12.05
C GLY A 39 0.26 1.33 11.21
N ILE A 40 0.30 0.84 9.97
CA ILE A 40 1.37 1.09 8.99
C ILE A 40 0.81 2.01 7.91
N ARG A 41 1.40 3.20 7.78
CA ARG A 41 0.96 4.19 6.79
C ARG A 41 1.56 3.89 5.42
N MET A 42 0.72 3.66 4.41
CA MET A 42 1.16 3.69 3.01
C MET A 42 1.50 5.13 2.64
N ALA A 43 2.81 5.46 2.65
CA ALA A 43 3.29 6.83 2.45
C ALA A 43 3.58 7.16 0.98
N GLU A 44 3.88 6.14 0.17
CA GLU A 44 4.15 6.31 -1.25
C GLU A 44 3.76 5.05 -2.04
N ALA A 45 3.31 5.25 -3.28
CA ALA A 45 3.14 4.18 -4.25
C ALA A 45 3.66 4.63 -5.61
N ARG A 46 4.41 3.76 -6.29
CA ARG A 46 4.93 4.01 -7.64
C ARG A 46 4.52 2.88 -8.57
N VAL A 47 4.12 3.24 -9.79
CA VAL A 47 3.97 2.28 -10.89
C VAL A 47 5.18 2.47 -11.79
N ILE A 48 5.96 1.41 -11.98
CA ILE A 48 7.23 1.46 -12.72
C ILE A 48 7.29 0.37 -13.79
N PRO A 49 8.03 0.62 -14.89
CA PRO A 49 8.20 -0.36 -15.97
C PRO A 49 9.11 -1.52 -15.54
N ASP A 50 9.02 -2.62 -16.32
CA ASP A 50 9.93 -3.77 -16.24
C ASP A 50 11.29 -3.41 -16.90
N VAL A 51 12.00 -2.43 -16.32
CA VAL A 51 13.31 -1.94 -16.75
C VAL A 51 14.28 -2.02 -15.57
N GLU A 52 15.41 -2.68 -15.78
CA GLU A 52 16.35 -3.05 -14.72
C GLU A 52 16.80 -1.86 -13.88
N GLU A 53 17.32 -0.80 -14.52
CA GLU A 53 17.82 0.38 -13.80
C GLU A 53 16.72 1.07 -12.99
N VAL A 54 15.50 1.16 -13.57
CA VAL A 54 14.36 1.81 -12.91
C VAL A 54 13.93 1.04 -11.66
N ILE A 55 13.91 -0.30 -11.72
CA ILE A 55 13.55 -1.13 -10.57
C ILE A 55 14.63 -1.03 -9.49
N ILE A 56 15.91 -1.11 -9.86
CA ILE A 56 17.03 -1.01 -8.91
C ILE A 56 17.00 0.31 -8.17
N ASP A 57 16.86 1.42 -8.88
CA ASP A 57 16.84 2.76 -8.30
C ASP A 57 15.63 2.93 -7.38
N ALA A 58 14.43 2.51 -7.82
CA ALA A 58 13.22 2.60 -7.01
C ALA A 58 13.32 1.76 -5.73
N VAL A 59 13.90 0.56 -5.79
CA VAL A 59 14.12 -0.29 -4.62
C VAL A 59 15.11 0.35 -3.66
N ASN A 60 16.23 0.90 -4.16
CA ASN A 60 17.24 1.55 -3.33
C ASN A 60 16.69 2.79 -2.62
N GLU A 61 16.00 3.68 -3.33
CA GLU A 61 15.37 4.85 -2.74
C GLU A 61 14.32 4.47 -1.69
N ALA A 62 13.45 3.51 -2.02
CA ALA A 62 12.34 3.14 -1.15
C ALA A 62 12.85 2.46 0.14
N ARG A 63 13.81 1.53 0.06
CA ARG A 63 14.31 0.79 1.24
C ARG A 63 15.08 1.66 2.23
N GLU A 64 15.65 2.78 1.77
CA GLU A 64 16.32 3.76 2.64
C GLU A 64 15.33 4.69 3.33
N LYS A 65 14.21 5.00 2.67
CA LYS A 65 13.24 6.01 3.11
C LYS A 65 12.12 5.45 3.98
N TYR A 66 11.67 4.21 3.74
CA TYR A 66 10.48 3.64 4.37
C TYR A 66 10.83 2.46 5.28
N THR A 67 9.99 2.26 6.31
CA THR A 67 10.12 1.10 7.21
C THR A 67 9.91 -0.20 6.45
N TYR A 68 8.94 -0.24 5.54
CA TYR A 68 8.59 -1.40 4.72
C TYR A 68 8.49 -1.01 3.25
N VAL A 69 8.97 -1.87 2.37
CA VAL A 69 8.78 -1.76 0.93
C VAL A 69 8.10 -3.02 0.43
N PHE A 70 6.97 -2.86 -0.22
CA PHE A 70 6.26 -3.97 -0.85
C PHE A 70 6.37 -3.82 -2.37
N THR A 71 6.77 -4.89 -3.06
CA THR A 71 6.71 -4.90 -4.52
C THR A 71 5.66 -5.89 -5.00
N THR A 72 4.95 -5.57 -6.05
CA THR A 72 3.98 -6.45 -6.71
C THR A 72 4.29 -6.56 -8.20
N GLY A 73 4.43 -7.79 -8.70
CA GLY A 73 4.74 -8.07 -10.10
C GLY A 73 6.19 -8.44 -10.40
N GLY A 74 6.43 -8.91 -11.60
CA GLY A 74 7.76 -9.22 -12.16
C GLY A 74 8.49 -10.43 -11.54
N ILE A 75 7.76 -11.39 -10.92
CA ILE A 75 8.34 -12.63 -10.35
C ILE A 75 7.79 -13.91 -11.00
N GLY A 76 7.20 -13.79 -12.17
CA GLY A 76 6.70 -14.91 -12.95
C GLY A 76 7.76 -15.62 -13.78
N PRO A 77 7.33 -16.49 -14.72
CA PRO A 77 8.22 -17.32 -15.52
C PRO A 77 8.65 -16.66 -16.83
N THR A 78 8.18 -15.45 -17.16
CA THR A 78 8.42 -14.84 -18.48
C THR A 78 9.73 -14.06 -18.51
N HIS A 79 10.12 -13.60 -19.68
CA HIS A 79 11.43 -12.95 -19.87
C HIS A 79 11.48 -11.54 -19.25
N ASP A 80 10.35 -10.91 -19.10
CA ASP A 80 10.13 -9.59 -18.49
C ASP A 80 9.98 -9.65 -16.95
N ASP A 81 9.82 -10.85 -16.37
CA ASP A 81 9.83 -11.04 -14.91
C ASP A 81 11.25 -10.93 -14.36
N ILE A 82 11.73 -9.71 -14.13
CA ILE A 82 13.11 -9.42 -13.71
C ILE A 82 13.25 -8.90 -12.28
N THR A 83 12.15 -8.80 -11.53
CA THR A 83 12.15 -8.20 -10.20
C THR A 83 13.12 -8.87 -9.24
N SER A 84 13.17 -10.21 -9.20
CA SER A 84 14.12 -10.95 -8.33
C SER A 84 15.58 -10.59 -8.61
N LEU A 85 15.95 -10.52 -9.90
CA LEU A 85 17.31 -10.13 -10.31
C LEU A 85 17.61 -8.67 -9.94
N CYS A 86 16.67 -7.76 -10.15
CA CYS A 86 16.84 -6.34 -9.84
C CYS A 86 16.99 -6.11 -8.33
N VAL A 87 16.20 -6.80 -7.50
CA VAL A 87 16.36 -6.74 -6.04
C VAL A 87 17.71 -7.30 -5.59
N ALA A 88 18.17 -8.43 -6.16
CA ALA A 88 19.51 -8.94 -5.87
C ALA A 88 20.59 -7.90 -6.18
N LYS A 89 20.52 -7.24 -7.35
CA LYS A 89 21.46 -6.18 -7.74
C LYS A 89 21.37 -4.96 -6.81
N ALA A 90 20.17 -4.54 -6.42
CA ALA A 90 19.96 -3.42 -5.48
C ALA A 90 20.62 -3.68 -4.12
N PHE A 91 20.65 -4.94 -3.69
CA PHE A 91 21.31 -5.33 -2.43
C PHE A 91 22.78 -5.76 -2.60
N GLY A 92 23.31 -5.78 -3.83
CA GLY A 92 24.68 -6.18 -4.12
C GLY A 92 24.97 -7.66 -3.83
N VAL A 93 23.97 -8.52 -3.98
CA VAL A 93 24.08 -9.96 -3.76
C VAL A 93 23.81 -10.75 -5.04
N GLU A 94 24.26 -12.01 -5.07
CA GLU A 94 23.96 -12.92 -6.17
C GLU A 94 22.53 -13.44 -6.11
N ILE A 95 22.00 -13.82 -7.28
CA ILE A 95 20.76 -14.58 -7.38
C ILE A 95 21.11 -16.07 -7.49
N TYR A 96 20.32 -16.93 -6.85
CA TYR A 96 20.52 -18.37 -6.91
C TYR A 96 19.18 -19.10 -6.94
N ARG A 97 19.19 -20.31 -7.50
CA ARG A 97 18.03 -21.20 -7.46
C ARG A 97 17.91 -21.81 -6.07
N ASN A 98 16.94 -21.30 -5.31
CA ASN A 98 16.70 -21.76 -3.94
C ASN A 98 16.15 -23.20 -3.94
N PRO A 99 16.78 -24.16 -3.23
CA PRO A 99 16.34 -25.56 -3.24
C PRO A 99 14.92 -25.77 -2.66
N GLU A 100 14.54 -24.98 -1.64
CA GLU A 100 13.23 -25.05 -1.02
C GLU A 100 12.16 -24.52 -1.98
N ALA A 101 12.38 -23.36 -2.60
CA ALA A 101 11.50 -22.79 -3.61
C ALA A 101 11.34 -23.74 -4.81
N LYS A 102 12.43 -24.37 -5.26
CA LYS A 102 12.39 -25.38 -6.31
C LYS A 102 11.54 -26.59 -5.90
N ALA A 103 11.73 -27.11 -4.70
CA ALA A 103 10.93 -28.25 -4.20
C ALA A 103 9.43 -27.92 -4.10
N LEU A 104 9.09 -26.68 -3.71
CA LEU A 104 7.70 -26.21 -3.72
C LEU A 104 7.10 -26.23 -5.14
N LEU A 105 7.83 -25.73 -6.13
CA LEU A 105 7.38 -25.78 -7.54
C LEU A 105 7.24 -27.21 -8.04
N GLU A 106 8.20 -28.08 -7.75
CA GLU A 106 8.18 -29.51 -8.12
C GLU A 106 7.02 -30.26 -7.48
N SER A 107 6.60 -29.87 -6.29
CA SER A 107 5.44 -30.47 -5.60
C SER A 107 4.10 -30.10 -6.21
N PHE A 108 4.02 -29.00 -6.96
CA PHE A 108 2.78 -28.43 -7.48
C PHE A 108 2.66 -28.53 -9.00
N ILE A 109 3.78 -28.40 -9.71
CA ILE A 109 3.82 -28.43 -11.18
C ILE A 109 4.16 -29.83 -11.65
N PRO A 110 3.33 -30.49 -12.48
CA PRO A 110 3.67 -31.77 -13.07
C PRO A 110 5.02 -31.74 -13.79
N VAL A 111 5.81 -32.80 -13.65
CA VAL A 111 7.18 -32.89 -14.17
C VAL A 111 7.25 -32.57 -15.67
N GLU A 112 6.24 -33.01 -16.43
CA GLU A 112 6.16 -32.78 -17.89
C GLU A 112 5.98 -31.29 -18.24
N ARG A 113 5.53 -30.49 -17.30
CA ARG A 113 5.30 -29.04 -17.44
C ARG A 113 6.36 -28.20 -16.79
N LEU A 114 7.24 -28.80 -15.99
CA LEU A 114 8.33 -28.11 -15.33
C LEU A 114 9.48 -27.90 -16.33
N ASN A 115 9.77 -26.65 -16.63
CA ASN A 115 10.84 -26.23 -17.53
C ASN A 115 11.68 -25.11 -16.90
N GLU A 116 12.79 -24.73 -17.51
CA GLU A 116 13.68 -23.69 -17.00
C GLU A 116 12.97 -22.34 -16.77
N ALA A 117 12.04 -21.97 -17.63
CA ALA A 117 11.26 -20.73 -17.43
C ALA A 117 10.45 -20.76 -16.13
N ARG A 118 9.85 -21.88 -15.79
CA ARG A 118 9.14 -22.05 -14.51
C ARG A 118 10.06 -22.19 -13.33
N LEU A 119 11.20 -22.86 -13.50
CA LEU A 119 12.22 -22.98 -12.46
C LEU A 119 12.84 -21.63 -12.11
N LYS A 120 12.84 -20.65 -13.02
CA LYS A 120 13.24 -19.26 -12.75
C LYS A 120 12.47 -18.65 -11.57
N MET A 121 11.21 -19.04 -11.34
CA MET A 121 10.43 -18.56 -10.19
C MET A 121 11.00 -19.03 -8.83
N ALA A 122 11.97 -19.94 -8.82
CA ALA A 122 12.72 -20.33 -7.64
C ALA A 122 14.06 -19.58 -7.50
N ASP A 123 14.37 -18.67 -8.41
CA ASP A 123 15.58 -17.86 -8.37
C ASP A 123 15.34 -16.63 -7.49
N VAL A 124 16.03 -16.58 -6.35
CA VAL A 124 15.89 -15.52 -5.34
C VAL A 124 17.24 -14.98 -4.91
N PRO A 125 17.33 -13.78 -4.35
CA PRO A 125 18.59 -13.22 -3.82
C PRO A 125 19.18 -14.08 -2.71
N VAL A 126 20.50 -14.25 -2.69
CA VAL A 126 21.22 -14.91 -1.59
C VAL A 126 20.96 -14.15 -0.28
N GLY A 127 20.59 -14.89 0.76
CA GLY A 127 20.28 -14.33 2.08
C GLY A 127 18.83 -13.83 2.23
N SER A 128 17.98 -13.97 1.22
CA SER A 128 16.55 -13.70 1.35
C SER A 128 15.80 -14.81 2.07
N THR A 129 14.66 -14.47 2.66
CA THR A 129 13.70 -15.41 3.27
C THR A 129 12.52 -15.59 2.34
N LEU A 130 12.06 -16.82 2.13
CA LEU A 130 10.90 -17.08 1.27
C LEU A 130 9.61 -16.58 1.90
N ILE A 131 8.74 -15.99 1.06
CA ILE A 131 7.35 -15.68 1.40
C ILE A 131 6.48 -16.78 0.78
N GLU A 132 5.74 -17.49 1.62
CA GLU A 132 4.90 -18.59 1.16
C GLU A 132 3.81 -18.08 0.19
N ASN A 133 3.61 -18.84 -0.89
CA ASN A 133 2.49 -18.68 -1.78
C ASN A 133 1.61 -19.94 -1.72
N PRO A 134 0.54 -19.93 -0.93
CA PRO A 134 -0.30 -21.11 -0.77
C PRO A 134 -1.09 -21.48 -2.04
N VAL A 135 -1.25 -20.54 -2.97
CA VAL A 135 -2.11 -20.69 -4.16
C VAL A 135 -1.38 -21.40 -5.30
N SER A 136 -0.19 -20.93 -5.69
CA SER A 136 0.54 -21.46 -6.85
C SER A 136 1.88 -22.11 -6.49
N LYS A 137 2.27 -22.08 -5.21
CA LYS A 137 3.55 -22.59 -4.68
C LYS A 137 4.80 -21.92 -5.25
N ALA A 138 4.65 -20.94 -6.16
CA ALA A 138 5.76 -20.08 -6.58
C ALA A 138 5.97 -19.00 -5.52
N PRO A 139 7.00 -19.08 -4.65
CA PRO A 139 7.13 -18.18 -3.52
C PRO A 139 7.57 -16.79 -3.95
N GLY A 140 7.27 -15.80 -3.11
CA GLY A 140 8.00 -14.54 -3.10
C GLY A 140 9.16 -14.61 -2.14
N PHE A 141 9.73 -13.45 -1.82
CA PHE A 141 10.81 -13.39 -0.84
C PHE A 141 10.88 -12.05 -0.13
N GLN A 142 11.51 -12.05 1.04
CA GLN A 142 11.88 -10.86 1.78
C GLN A 142 13.41 -10.69 1.74
N MET A 143 13.86 -9.48 1.42
CA MET A 143 15.26 -9.09 1.51
C MET A 143 15.37 -7.76 2.30
N GLY A 144 15.94 -7.81 3.49
CA GLY A 144 15.91 -6.67 4.41
C GLY A 144 14.47 -6.25 4.72
N ASN A 145 14.13 -4.98 4.42
CA ASN A 145 12.79 -4.43 4.57
C ASN A 145 11.97 -4.45 3.27
N VAL A 146 12.44 -5.14 2.23
CA VAL A 146 11.76 -5.29 0.93
C VAL A 146 11.05 -6.63 0.84
N TYR A 147 9.75 -6.62 0.62
CA TYR A 147 8.87 -7.78 0.49
C TYR A 147 8.38 -7.89 -0.94
N VAL A 148 8.82 -8.93 -1.63
CA VAL A 148 8.55 -9.14 -3.06
C VAL A 148 7.45 -10.16 -3.23
N MET A 149 6.33 -9.74 -3.84
CA MET A 149 5.13 -10.55 -4.01
C MET A 149 4.67 -10.58 -5.46
N ALA A 150 3.82 -11.56 -5.78
CA ALA A 150 3.24 -11.71 -7.11
C ALA A 150 2.32 -10.53 -7.48
N GLY A 151 2.18 -10.24 -8.79
CA GLY A 151 1.26 -9.22 -9.30
C GLY A 151 -0.21 -9.65 -9.31
N VAL A 152 -0.49 -10.97 -9.37
CA VAL A 152 -1.87 -11.51 -9.39
C VAL A 152 -2.57 -11.25 -8.06
N PRO A 153 -3.70 -10.51 -8.02
CA PRO A 153 -4.28 -10.03 -6.76
C PRO A 153 -4.62 -11.12 -5.74
N SER A 154 -5.20 -12.24 -6.16
CA SER A 154 -5.53 -13.35 -5.26
C SER A 154 -4.29 -13.99 -4.64
N ILE A 155 -3.20 -14.05 -5.40
CA ILE A 155 -1.92 -14.60 -4.96
C ILE A 155 -1.24 -13.62 -4.01
N MET A 156 -1.13 -12.35 -4.40
CA MET A 156 -0.53 -11.30 -3.59
C MET A 156 -1.18 -11.21 -2.19
N ARG A 157 -2.52 -11.22 -2.15
CA ARG A 157 -3.27 -11.20 -0.89
C ARG A 157 -2.95 -12.39 0.01
N ALA A 158 -2.95 -13.60 -0.56
CA ALA A 158 -2.62 -14.81 0.19
C ALA A 158 -1.17 -14.80 0.71
N MET A 159 -0.23 -14.27 -0.07
CA MET A 159 1.16 -14.08 0.35
C MET A 159 1.27 -13.05 1.49
N PHE A 160 0.58 -11.91 1.35
CA PHE A 160 0.57 -10.87 2.38
C PHE A 160 -0.04 -11.37 3.70
N ASP A 161 -1.17 -12.09 3.64
CA ASP A 161 -1.81 -12.65 4.84
C ASP A 161 -0.86 -13.58 5.61
N GLY A 162 0.00 -14.33 4.90
CA GLY A 162 1.03 -15.19 5.51
C GLY A 162 2.15 -14.42 6.21
N LEU A 163 2.56 -13.25 5.69
CA LEU A 163 3.65 -12.45 6.27
C LEU A 163 3.18 -11.40 7.27
N ALA A 164 1.88 -11.06 7.27
CA ALA A 164 1.34 -9.95 8.05
C ALA A 164 1.62 -10.04 9.55
N ALA A 165 1.58 -11.25 10.13
CA ALA A 165 1.87 -11.48 11.54
C ALA A 165 3.30 -11.12 11.96
N GLY A 166 4.24 -11.05 11.00
CA GLY A 166 5.64 -10.65 11.24
C GLY A 166 5.89 -9.14 11.13
N LEU A 167 4.91 -8.37 10.66
CA LEU A 167 5.05 -6.93 10.55
C LEU A 167 4.74 -6.25 11.89
N VAL A 168 5.57 -5.28 12.25
CA VAL A 168 5.37 -4.46 13.45
C VAL A 168 4.78 -3.13 13.02
N GLY A 169 3.52 -2.90 13.40
CA GLY A 169 2.83 -1.64 13.18
C GLY A 169 3.12 -0.58 14.23
N GLY A 170 2.66 0.63 13.93
CA GLY A 170 2.63 1.76 14.88
C GLY A 170 1.25 1.90 15.54
N LYS A 171 0.95 3.10 16.03
CA LYS A 171 -0.39 3.44 16.49
C LYS A 171 -1.35 3.39 15.29
N LYS A 172 -2.52 2.80 15.51
CA LYS A 172 -3.55 2.74 14.48
C LYS A 172 -4.04 4.14 14.13
N MET A 173 -4.22 4.41 12.84
CA MET A 173 -4.88 5.63 12.37
C MET A 173 -6.39 5.49 12.57
N GLU A 174 -6.96 6.41 13.33
CA GLU A 174 -8.40 6.55 13.50
C GLU A 174 -8.91 7.71 12.63
N SER A 175 -10.22 7.77 12.39
CA SER A 175 -10.81 8.86 11.62
C SER A 175 -12.19 9.24 12.12
N ILE A 176 -12.49 10.55 12.06
CA ILE A 176 -13.82 11.10 12.32
C ILE A 176 -14.27 11.85 11.09
N ALA A 177 -15.50 11.57 10.64
CA ALA A 177 -16.10 12.23 9.48
C ALA A 177 -17.24 13.15 9.90
N VAL A 178 -17.26 14.36 9.38
CA VAL A 178 -18.34 15.33 9.51
C VAL A 178 -18.77 15.75 8.11
N ALA A 179 -20.05 15.62 7.77
CA ALA A 179 -20.55 16.02 6.47
C ALA A 179 -21.50 17.21 6.57
N SER A 180 -21.53 18.02 5.50
CA SER A 180 -22.44 19.15 5.37
C SER A 180 -22.81 19.36 3.90
N TYR A 181 -23.97 19.98 3.66
CA TYR A 181 -24.38 20.47 2.33
C TYR A 181 -23.77 21.83 1.97
N LEU A 182 -22.66 22.21 2.61
CA LEU A 182 -21.89 23.36 2.16
C LEU A 182 -20.99 22.97 0.97
N PRO A 183 -20.88 23.82 -0.06
CA PRO A 183 -19.91 23.61 -1.14
C PRO A 183 -18.48 23.62 -0.62
N GLU A 184 -17.60 22.81 -1.22
CA GLU A 184 -16.20 22.68 -0.83
C GLU A 184 -15.47 24.03 -0.80
N GLY A 185 -15.71 24.90 -1.80
CA GLY A 185 -15.12 26.24 -1.83
C GLY A 185 -15.51 27.15 -0.66
N THR A 186 -16.64 26.87 0.01
CA THR A 186 -17.08 27.63 1.19
C THR A 186 -16.30 27.24 2.43
N VAL A 187 -15.97 25.97 2.58
CA VAL A 187 -15.25 25.42 3.75
C VAL A 187 -13.72 25.50 3.62
N ALA A 188 -13.19 25.70 2.42
CA ALA A 188 -11.77 25.53 2.13
C ALA A 188 -10.85 26.41 2.99
N ALA A 189 -11.12 27.72 3.10
CA ALA A 189 -10.25 28.62 3.85
C ALA A 189 -10.30 28.35 5.36
N PRO A 190 -11.46 28.32 6.03
CA PRO A 190 -11.51 28.04 7.47
C PRO A 190 -11.07 26.62 7.83
N LEU A 191 -11.26 25.64 6.92
CA LEU A 191 -10.73 24.30 7.13
C LEU A 191 -9.20 24.27 7.13
N GLY A 192 -8.57 25.10 6.28
CA GLY A 192 -7.12 25.29 6.28
C GLY A 192 -6.59 25.86 7.60
N GLU A 193 -7.29 26.82 8.22
CA GLU A 193 -6.94 27.38 9.52
C GLU A 193 -6.99 26.32 10.63
N ILE A 194 -8.02 25.43 10.63
CA ILE A 194 -8.10 24.31 11.56
C ILE A 194 -6.94 23.34 11.32
N GLN A 195 -6.63 23.02 10.07
CA GLN A 195 -5.50 22.13 9.73
C GLN A 195 -4.16 22.68 10.24
N ASP A 196 -3.93 23.98 10.09
CA ASP A 196 -2.69 24.63 10.54
C ASP A 196 -2.54 24.59 12.08
N GLY A 197 -3.67 24.59 12.80
CA GLY A 197 -3.71 24.45 14.26
C GLY A 197 -3.41 23.03 14.77
N HIS A 198 -3.57 22.01 13.91
CA HIS A 198 -3.48 20.59 14.29
C HIS A 198 -2.52 19.80 13.39
N PRO A 199 -1.20 19.97 13.53
CA PRO A 199 -0.19 19.38 12.65
C PRO A 199 -0.12 17.84 12.72
N ASN A 200 -0.70 17.21 13.77
CA ASN A 200 -0.74 15.75 13.94
C ASN A 200 -2.02 15.11 13.36
N VAL A 201 -2.96 15.93 12.89
CA VAL A 201 -4.22 15.48 12.30
C VAL A 201 -4.23 15.86 10.82
N GLU A 202 -4.55 14.92 9.95
CA GLU A 202 -4.75 15.18 8.52
C GLU A 202 -6.25 15.39 8.26
N ILE A 203 -6.62 16.53 7.65
CA ILE A 203 -8.02 16.83 7.30
C ILE A 203 -8.18 16.78 5.79
N GLY A 204 -9.03 15.86 5.31
CA GLY A 204 -9.40 15.74 3.89
C GLY A 204 -10.81 16.23 3.62
N SER A 205 -11.04 16.89 2.48
CA SER A 205 -12.35 17.27 1.99
C SER A 205 -12.74 16.38 0.80
N TYR A 206 -13.95 15.80 0.86
CA TYR A 206 -14.48 14.88 -0.14
C TYR A 206 -15.85 15.38 -0.61
N PRO A 207 -15.91 16.01 -1.79
CA PRO A 207 -17.16 16.53 -2.32
C PRO A 207 -18.13 15.41 -2.69
N PHE A 208 -19.42 15.66 -2.51
CA PHE A 208 -20.48 14.76 -2.96
C PHE A 208 -21.67 15.54 -3.56
N PHE A 209 -22.48 14.83 -4.35
CA PHE A 209 -23.75 15.34 -4.86
C PHE A 209 -24.86 14.35 -4.48
N ARG A 210 -25.81 14.78 -3.65
CA ARG A 210 -26.93 13.94 -3.20
C ARG A 210 -28.23 14.73 -3.21
N ALA A 211 -29.30 14.10 -3.68
CA ALA A 211 -30.65 14.68 -3.69
C ALA A 211 -30.73 16.09 -4.31
N GLY A 212 -29.93 16.36 -5.34
CA GLY A 212 -29.89 17.65 -6.00
C GLY A 212 -29.02 18.72 -5.31
N ASN A 213 -28.35 18.40 -4.21
CA ASN A 213 -27.48 19.32 -3.45
C ASN A 213 -26.03 18.90 -3.48
N PHE A 214 -25.14 19.87 -3.61
CA PHE A 214 -23.71 19.70 -3.39
C PHE A 214 -23.41 19.75 -1.89
N GLY A 215 -22.41 18.97 -1.49
CA GLY A 215 -21.90 18.97 -0.14
C GLY A 215 -20.49 18.42 -0.09
N CYS A 216 -19.91 18.38 1.09
CA CYS A 216 -18.63 17.74 1.33
C CYS A 216 -18.64 16.93 2.63
N THR A 217 -17.87 15.87 2.65
CA THR A 217 -17.52 15.12 3.85
C THR A 217 -16.09 15.52 4.24
N LEU A 218 -15.93 16.05 5.44
CA LEU A 218 -14.65 16.44 6.02
C LEU A 218 -14.20 15.30 6.92
N ILE A 219 -13.02 14.72 6.64
CA ILE A 219 -12.49 13.56 7.35
C ILE A 219 -11.21 13.97 8.04
N SER A 220 -11.22 13.96 9.36
CA SER A 220 -10.04 14.13 10.20
C SER A 220 -9.43 12.76 10.49
N ARG A 221 -8.12 12.61 10.32
CA ARG A 221 -7.35 11.37 10.55
C ARG A 221 -6.18 11.64 11.45
N GLY A 222 -5.95 10.76 12.43
CA GLY A 222 -4.84 10.88 13.37
C GLY A 222 -4.72 9.62 14.24
N THR A 223 -3.76 9.63 15.14
CA THR A 223 -3.50 8.51 16.07
C THR A 223 -3.94 8.78 17.51
N ASP A 224 -4.47 9.98 17.77
CA ASP A 224 -4.97 10.42 19.07
C ASP A 224 -6.45 10.75 18.96
N MET A 225 -7.30 9.96 19.63
CA MET A 225 -8.75 10.12 19.56
C MET A 225 -9.23 11.41 20.22
N ASP A 226 -8.57 11.85 21.30
CA ASP A 226 -8.98 13.07 22.01
C ASP A 226 -8.70 14.30 21.13
N GLU A 227 -7.55 14.32 20.43
CA GLU A 227 -7.23 15.36 19.44
C GLU A 227 -8.19 15.30 18.23
N LEU A 228 -8.52 14.10 17.75
CA LEU A 228 -9.48 13.93 16.66
C LEU A 228 -10.89 14.41 17.02
N GLU A 229 -11.35 14.15 18.24
CA GLU A 229 -12.65 14.63 18.70
C GLU A 229 -12.68 16.16 18.83
N ALA A 230 -11.59 16.77 19.32
CA ALA A 230 -11.46 18.23 19.39
C ALA A 230 -11.52 18.85 17.99
N VAL A 231 -10.74 18.34 17.04
CA VAL A 231 -10.75 18.79 15.63
C VAL A 231 -12.14 18.61 14.99
N ALA A 232 -12.80 17.47 15.23
CA ALA A 232 -14.13 17.22 14.69
C ALA A 232 -15.18 18.20 15.25
N GLU A 233 -15.01 18.64 16.51
CA GLU A 233 -15.90 19.65 17.10
C GLU A 233 -15.63 21.04 16.52
N GLU A 234 -14.37 21.42 16.31
CA GLU A 234 -14.02 22.67 15.59
C GLU A 234 -14.60 22.67 14.18
N VAL A 235 -14.52 21.55 13.46
CA VAL A 235 -15.12 21.39 12.13
C VAL A 235 -16.64 21.53 12.19
N ARG A 236 -17.32 20.98 13.21
CA ARG A 236 -18.79 21.16 13.37
C ARG A 236 -19.13 22.63 13.63
N GLN A 237 -18.39 23.28 14.50
CA GLN A 237 -18.61 24.68 14.82
C GLN A 237 -18.40 25.58 13.59
N MET A 238 -17.32 25.35 12.83
CA MET A 238 -17.06 26.02 11.56
C MET A 238 -18.24 25.88 10.57
N ILE A 239 -18.80 24.67 10.42
CA ILE A 239 -19.95 24.42 9.55
C ILE A 239 -21.16 25.26 10.00
N ILE A 240 -21.42 25.31 11.30
CA ILE A 240 -22.54 26.11 11.87
C ILE A 240 -22.34 27.61 11.61
N GLU A 241 -21.14 28.12 11.81
CA GLU A 241 -20.80 29.55 11.58
C GLU A 241 -20.95 29.95 10.11
N LEU A 242 -20.70 29.01 9.19
CA LEU A 242 -20.93 29.19 7.75
C LEU A 242 -22.40 29.00 7.34
N GLY A 243 -23.31 28.79 8.31
CA GLY A 243 -24.75 28.63 8.06
C GLY A 243 -25.15 27.24 7.56
N GLY A 244 -24.28 26.23 7.70
CA GLY A 244 -24.56 24.86 7.37
C GLY A 244 -25.05 24.04 8.57
N GLU A 245 -25.49 22.81 8.30
CA GLU A 245 -25.85 21.82 9.32
C GLU A 245 -24.85 20.67 9.30
N PRO A 246 -24.09 20.43 10.40
CA PRO A 246 -23.19 19.28 10.49
C PRO A 246 -24.01 17.99 10.69
N GLY A 247 -23.84 17.02 9.79
CA GLY A 247 -24.55 15.74 9.82
C GLY A 247 -23.61 14.56 9.94
N ARG A 248 -24.03 13.48 10.62
CA ARG A 248 -23.39 12.18 10.51
C ARG A 248 -23.82 11.52 9.22
N VAL A 249 -22.90 11.41 8.27
CA VAL A 249 -23.10 10.61 7.06
C VAL A 249 -22.29 9.32 7.25
N PRO A 250 -22.86 8.13 6.94
CA PRO A 250 -22.08 6.91 6.90
C PRO A 250 -20.87 7.12 5.98
N ILE A 251 -19.68 6.79 6.45
CA ILE A 251 -18.46 6.85 5.64
C ILE A 251 -18.63 5.81 4.51
N VAL A 252 -18.95 6.26 3.32
CA VAL A 252 -18.87 5.45 2.10
C VAL A 252 -17.52 5.81 1.47
N LEU A 253 -16.47 5.12 1.89
CA LEU A 253 -15.19 5.13 1.20
C LEU A 253 -15.40 4.43 -0.14
N GLY A 254 -15.45 5.19 -1.24
CA GLY A 254 -15.44 4.62 -2.58
C GLY A 254 -16.69 4.78 -3.44
N ALA A 255 -17.31 5.96 -3.46
CA ALA A 255 -18.29 6.33 -4.47
C ALA A 255 -17.95 7.72 -5.06
N ILE A 256 -17.03 7.74 -6.00
CA ILE A 256 -17.00 8.70 -7.11
C ILE A 256 -17.14 7.90 -8.40
#